data_f11965960083ddaa4d742525e7f7bc42
#
_entry.id   f11965960083ddaa4d742525e7f7bc42
#
_cell.length_a   1.000
_cell.length_b   1.000
_cell.length_c   1.000
_cell.angle_alpha   90.00
_cell.angle_beta   90.00
_cell.angle_gamma   90.00
#
_symmetry.space_group_name_H-M   'P 1'
#
loop_
_entity.id
_entity.type
_entity.pdbx_description
1 polymer ?
#
loop_
_entity_poly.entity_id
_entity_poly.type
_entity_poly.pdbx_seq_one_letter_code
_entity_poly.pdbx_strand_id
1 'polypeptide(L)'
;MFAMINTKVVGADGKSVVLEDAYTQRKGNGDIYRSQQPMMWYDSSYVVLDDGYLTKMQNQTDTFYFIGKKGGVEVVREPFAINADCCHVNKLSGKDVITVK
;
A
#
# COMPACT_ATOMS: atom_id res chain seq x y z
N MET A 1 15.33 -4.93 11.86
CA MET A 1 13.98 -4.33 12.03
C MET A 1 13.15 -4.55 10.79
N PHE A 2 11.88 -4.93 10.96
CA PHE A 2 10.95 -5.15 9.83
C PHE A 2 10.30 -3.84 9.45
N ALA A 3 10.45 -3.40 8.20
CA ALA A 3 9.90 -2.15 7.72
C ALA A 3 8.56 -2.36 7.01
N MET A 4 7.62 -1.46 7.23
CA MET A 4 6.31 -1.44 6.57
C MET A 4 6.02 -0.05 6.01
N ILE A 5 5.40 -0.01 4.83
CA ILE A 5 4.90 1.22 4.22
C ILE A 5 3.39 1.19 4.34
N ASN A 6 2.82 2.15 5.07
CA ASN A 6 1.40 2.20 5.37
C ASN A 6 0.77 3.47 4.84
N THR A 7 -0.54 3.42 4.61
CA THR A 7 -1.34 4.60 4.25
C THR A 7 -2.69 4.51 4.94
N LYS A 8 -3.28 5.65 5.27
CA LYS A 8 -4.63 5.72 5.83
C LYS A 8 -5.62 6.04 4.72
N VAL A 9 -6.79 5.44 4.78
CA VAL A 9 -7.89 5.71 3.84
C VAL A 9 -9.04 6.30 4.64
N VAL A 10 -9.44 7.51 4.28
CA VAL A 10 -10.51 8.25 4.96
C VAL A 10 -11.56 8.72 3.97
N GLY A 11 -12.78 8.92 4.45
CA GLY A 11 -13.85 9.53 3.66
C GLY A 11 -13.77 11.05 3.68
N ALA A 12 -14.69 11.68 2.98
CA ALA A 12 -14.76 13.15 2.91
C ALA A 12 -14.99 13.78 4.29
N ASP A 13 -15.54 13.02 5.23
CA ASP A 13 -15.76 13.44 6.62
C ASP A 13 -14.54 13.25 7.52
N GLY A 14 -13.44 12.73 6.98
CA GLY A 14 -12.23 12.44 7.74
C GLY A 14 -12.23 11.13 8.52
N LYS A 15 -13.32 10.37 8.47
CA LYS A 15 -13.41 9.09 9.17
C LYS A 15 -12.79 7.97 8.35
N SER A 16 -12.23 6.99 9.05
CA SER A 16 -11.62 5.82 8.41
C SER A 16 -12.61 5.06 7.55
N VAL A 17 -12.15 4.63 6.37
CA VAL A 17 -12.93 3.81 5.44
C VAL A 17 -12.43 2.38 5.51
N VAL A 18 -13.36 1.44 5.69
CA VAL A 18 -13.05 0.02 5.64
C VAL A 18 -13.23 -0.47 4.20
N LEU A 19 -12.14 -0.89 3.58
CA LEU A 19 -12.15 -1.43 2.21
C LEU A 19 -12.50 -2.92 2.25
N GLU A 20 -13.32 -3.36 1.29
CA GLU A 20 -13.66 -4.78 1.18
C GLU A 20 -12.47 -5.60 0.70
N ASP A 21 -11.65 -5.02 -0.16
CA ASP A 21 -10.42 -5.63 -0.65
C ASP A 21 -9.37 -4.55 -0.82
N ALA A 22 -8.13 -4.89 -0.50
CA ALA A 22 -7.00 -3.98 -0.64
C ALA A 22 -5.76 -4.78 -1.02
N TYR A 23 -5.02 -4.28 -2.01
CA TYR A 23 -3.80 -4.92 -2.46
C TYR A 23 -2.91 -3.89 -3.15
N THR A 24 -1.67 -4.29 -3.42
CA THR A 24 -0.69 -3.45 -4.10
C THR A 24 -0.28 -4.12 -5.41
N GLN A 25 -0.24 -3.35 -6.49
CA GLN A 25 0.19 -3.85 -7.79
C GLN A 25 1.44 -3.12 -8.25
N ARG A 26 2.47 -3.89 -8.60
CA ARG A 26 3.72 -3.34 -9.12
C ARG A 26 3.54 -2.93 -10.58
N LYS A 27 3.92 -1.69 -10.91
CA LYS A 27 3.76 -1.16 -12.28
C LYS A 27 4.65 -1.91 -13.28
N GLY A 28 5.90 -2.22 -12.91
CA GLY A 28 6.88 -2.74 -13.84
C GLY A 28 6.56 -4.14 -14.40
N ASN A 29 5.91 -4.98 -13.61
CA ASN A 29 5.61 -6.36 -14.01
C ASN A 29 4.17 -6.82 -13.78
N GLY A 30 3.33 -5.96 -13.17
CA GLY A 30 1.94 -6.27 -12.89
C GLY A 30 1.71 -7.19 -11.69
N ASP A 31 2.75 -7.56 -10.96
CA ASP A 31 2.61 -8.44 -9.81
C ASP A 31 1.72 -7.82 -8.74
N ILE A 32 0.89 -8.67 -8.12
CA ILE A 32 -0.02 -8.26 -7.05
C ILE A 32 0.52 -8.80 -5.73
N TYR A 33 0.60 -7.90 -4.74
CA TYR A 33 1.04 -8.23 -3.40
C TYR A 33 -0.10 -8.00 -2.43
N ARG A 34 -0.42 -9.03 -1.64
CA ARG A 34 -1.43 -8.95 -0.61
C ARG A 34 -0.77 -9.22 0.74
N SER A 35 -0.95 -8.28 1.67
CA SER A 35 -0.49 -8.49 3.04
C SER A 35 -1.41 -9.50 3.74
N GLN A 36 -0.84 -10.31 4.62
CA GLN A 36 -1.64 -11.22 5.47
C GLN A 36 -2.52 -10.43 6.44
N GLN A 37 -2.10 -9.22 6.77
CA GLN A 37 -2.87 -8.31 7.62
C GLN A 37 -2.96 -6.97 6.91
N PRO A 38 -3.90 -6.81 5.95
CA PRO A 38 -3.93 -5.63 5.09
C PRO A 38 -4.26 -4.34 5.85
N MET A 39 -5.00 -4.42 6.97
CA MET A 39 -5.34 -3.25 7.76
C MET A 39 -4.84 -3.42 9.19
N MET A 40 -4.15 -2.39 9.68
CA MET A 40 -3.69 -2.35 11.08
C MET A 40 -4.86 -1.85 11.95
N TRP A 41 -5.36 -2.73 12.79
CA TRP A 41 -6.58 -2.49 13.58
C TRP A 41 -6.45 -1.31 14.54
N TYR A 42 -5.24 -1.01 15.01
CA TYR A 42 -5.05 0.01 16.05
C TYR A 42 -5.05 1.45 15.52
N ASP A 43 -4.79 1.66 14.23
CA ASP A 43 -4.78 3.02 13.64
C ASP A 43 -5.52 3.10 12.30
N SER A 44 -6.16 2.02 11.89
CA SER A 44 -6.93 1.93 10.63
C SER A 44 -6.10 2.23 9.40
N SER A 45 -4.79 2.00 9.45
CA SER A 45 -3.93 2.14 8.28
C SER A 45 -3.87 0.83 7.48
N TYR A 46 -3.60 0.94 6.19
CA TYR A 46 -3.41 -0.20 5.30
C TYR A 46 -1.94 -0.38 4.97
N VAL A 47 -1.51 -1.62 4.85
CA VAL A 47 -0.14 -1.93 4.43
C VAL A 47 -0.05 -1.85 2.92
N VAL A 48 0.80 -0.98 2.40
CA VAL A 48 1.08 -0.86 0.97
C VAL A 48 2.12 -1.91 0.57
N LEU A 49 3.22 -1.97 1.28
CA LEU A 49 4.29 -2.93 1.04
C LEU A 49 5.11 -3.08 2.33
N ASP A 50 5.75 -4.23 2.49
CA ASP A 50 6.61 -4.48 3.63
C ASP A 50 7.83 -5.32 3.25
N ASP A 51 8.71 -5.55 4.20
CA ASP A 51 9.95 -6.31 3.98
C ASP A 51 9.69 -7.78 3.63
N GLY A 52 8.46 -8.27 3.75
CA GLY A 52 8.10 -9.61 3.31
C GLY A 52 8.27 -9.81 1.80
N TYR A 53 8.31 -8.72 1.02
CA TYR A 53 8.51 -8.76 -0.43
C TYR A 53 9.91 -8.34 -0.85
N LEU A 54 10.82 -8.16 0.10
CA LEU A 54 12.16 -7.64 -0.16
C LEU A 54 12.93 -8.48 -1.17
N THR A 55 12.84 -9.81 -1.09
CA THR A 55 13.56 -10.71 -2.00
C THR A 55 13.17 -10.52 -3.46
N LYS A 56 11.96 -10.03 -3.72
CA LYS A 56 11.46 -9.83 -5.09
C LYS A 56 11.91 -8.51 -5.70
N MET A 57 12.37 -7.56 -4.88
CA MET A 57 12.72 -6.24 -5.37
C MET A 57 14.01 -5.68 -4.77
N GLN A 58 14.85 -6.53 -4.21
CA GLN A 58 16.11 -6.12 -3.60
C GLN A 58 16.97 -5.32 -4.57
N ASN A 59 17.46 -4.16 -4.11
CA ASN A 59 18.25 -3.23 -4.92
C ASN A 59 17.52 -2.68 -6.16
N GLN A 60 16.19 -2.57 -6.08
CA GLN A 60 15.36 -2.06 -7.18
C GLN A 60 14.48 -0.91 -6.71
N THR A 61 14.05 -0.11 -7.68
CA THR A 61 13.07 0.97 -7.46
C THR A 61 11.96 0.79 -8.48
N ASP A 62 10.71 0.91 -8.03
CA ASP A 62 9.57 0.83 -8.93
C ASP A 62 8.40 1.64 -8.35
N THR A 63 7.39 1.82 -9.19
CA THR A 63 6.11 2.40 -8.78
C THR A 63 5.14 1.29 -8.45
N PHE A 64 4.43 1.44 -7.34
CA PHE A 64 3.42 0.51 -6.87
C PHE A 64 2.11 1.25 -6.70
N TYR A 65 1.02 0.66 -7.15
CA TYR A 65 -0.31 1.21 -6.94
C TYR A 65 -0.97 0.53 -5.76
N PHE A 66 -1.37 1.31 -4.77
CA PHE A 66 -2.23 0.82 -3.70
C PHE A 66 -3.66 0.89 -4.19
N ILE A 67 -4.34 -0.25 -4.25
CA ILE A 67 -5.66 -0.40 -4.83
C ILE A 67 -6.62 -0.86 -3.74
N GLY A 68 -7.75 -0.17 -3.61
CA GLY A 68 -8.79 -0.52 -2.67
C GLY A 68 -10.13 -0.61 -3.36
N LYS A 69 -10.95 -1.59 -2.96
CA LYS A 69 -12.29 -1.80 -3.50
C LYS A 69 -13.34 -1.76 -2.42
N LYS A 70 -14.49 -1.22 -2.77
CA LYS A 70 -15.67 -1.18 -1.90
C LYS A 70 -16.93 -1.31 -2.77
N GLY A 71 -17.83 -2.22 -2.38
CA GLY A 71 -19.04 -2.49 -3.17
C GLY A 71 -18.73 -3.04 -4.55
N GLY A 72 -17.64 -3.81 -4.69
CA GLY A 72 -17.21 -4.36 -5.96
C GLY A 72 -16.58 -3.34 -6.90
N VAL A 73 -16.37 -2.10 -6.46
CA VAL A 73 -15.84 -1.00 -7.26
C VAL A 73 -14.50 -0.56 -6.71
N GLU A 74 -13.54 -0.29 -7.60
CA GLU A 74 -12.26 0.29 -7.24
C GLU A 74 -12.47 1.75 -6.83
N VAL A 75 -12.21 2.06 -5.55
CA VAL A 75 -12.38 3.41 -5.01
C VAL A 75 -11.04 4.08 -4.69
N VAL A 76 -9.96 3.31 -4.67
CA VAL A 76 -8.60 3.81 -4.42
C VAL A 76 -7.66 3.24 -5.46
N ARG A 77 -6.85 4.11 -6.08
CA ARG A 77 -5.70 3.74 -6.91
C ARG A 77 -4.68 4.86 -6.78
N GLU A 78 -3.72 4.70 -5.89
CA GLU A 78 -2.73 5.72 -5.60
C GLU A 78 -1.32 5.19 -5.83
N PRO A 79 -0.46 5.97 -6.53
CA PRO A 79 0.91 5.54 -6.79
C PRO A 79 1.81 5.78 -5.60
N PHE A 80 2.71 4.84 -5.37
CA PHE A 80 3.79 4.96 -4.39
C PHE A 80 5.09 4.61 -5.10
N ALA A 81 6.07 5.51 -5.05
CA ALA A 81 7.42 5.19 -5.50
C ALA A 81 8.16 4.55 -4.34
N ILE A 82 8.65 3.35 -4.53
CA ILE A 82 9.26 2.54 -3.48
C ILE A 82 10.61 2.03 -3.97
N ASN A 83 11.62 2.18 -3.13
CA ASN A 83 12.95 1.63 -3.31
C ASN A 83 13.17 0.51 -2.30
N ALA A 84 13.80 -0.56 -2.72
CA ALA A 84 14.32 -1.56 -1.80
C ALA A 84 15.84 -1.59 -1.91
N ASP A 85 16.52 -1.46 -0.76
CA ASP A 85 17.95 -1.67 -0.68
C ASP A 85 18.26 -3.12 -0.33
N CYS A 86 19.42 -3.42 0.24
CA CYS A 86 19.77 -4.78 0.64
C CYS A 86 18.82 -5.34 1.71
N CYS A 87 18.17 -4.47 2.50
CA CYS A 87 17.70 -4.86 3.82
C CYS A 87 16.28 -4.40 4.14
N HIS A 88 15.79 -3.33 3.51
CA HIS A 88 14.48 -2.76 3.80
C HIS A 88 13.84 -2.12 2.57
N VAL A 89 12.51 -2.01 2.61
CA VAL A 89 11.75 -1.21 1.64
C VAL A 89 11.64 0.23 2.17
N ASN A 90 11.72 1.20 1.27
CA ASN A 90 11.66 2.63 1.61
C ASN A 90 10.69 3.35 0.68
N LYS A 91 9.80 4.14 1.27
CA LYS A 91 8.88 4.97 0.49
C LYS A 91 9.59 6.24 0.03
N LEU A 92 9.68 6.46 -1.28
CA LEU A 92 10.23 7.68 -1.87
C LEU A 92 9.16 8.73 -2.07
N SER A 93 7.94 8.33 -2.45
CA SER A 93 6.79 9.21 -2.58
C SER A 93 5.50 8.41 -2.45
N GLY A 94 4.40 9.11 -2.18
CA GLY A 94 3.08 8.52 -2.02
C GLY A 94 2.34 9.21 -0.88
N LYS A 95 1.02 9.12 -0.89
CA LYS A 95 0.19 9.79 0.12
C LYS A 95 0.14 8.99 1.41
N ASP A 96 0.39 9.63 2.53
CA ASP A 96 0.20 9.03 3.85
C ASP A 96 -1.28 8.87 4.20
N VAL A 97 -2.12 9.76 3.65
CA VAL A 97 -3.57 9.73 3.83
C VAL A 97 -4.24 9.88 2.47
N ILE A 98 -5.14 8.96 2.15
CA ILE A 98 -5.90 8.95 0.90
C ILE A 98 -7.35 9.26 1.25
N THR A 99 -7.93 10.27 0.59
CA THR A 99 -9.34 10.64 0.79
C THR A 99 -10.18 10.04 -0.32
N VAL A 100 -11.23 9.32 0.07
CA VAL A 100 -12.20 8.70 -0.85
C VAL A 100 -13.46 9.55 -0.86
N LYS A 101 -13.96 9.84 -2.04
CA LYS A 101 -15.19 10.62 -2.19
C LYS A 101 -16.44 9.77 -2.02
#